data_77800a6b6d84e619ce5eda9a8c1e3edd
#
_entry.id   77800a6b6d84e619ce5eda9a8c1e3edd
#
_cell.length_a   1.000
_cell.length_b   1.000
_cell.length_c   1.000
_cell.angle_alpha   90.00
_cell.angle_beta   90.00
_cell.angle_gamma   90.00
#
_symmetry.space_group_name_H-M   'P 1'
#
loop_
_entity.id
_entity.type
_entity.pdbx_description
1 polymer ?
#
loop_
_entity_poly.entity_id
_entity_poly.type
_entity_poly.pdbx_seq_one_letter_code
_entity_poly.pdbx_strand_id
1 'polypeptide(L)'
;CGEAKEPSNELQEGSNFIPFEGTVFVSNNILNSSDNSSFTSLKKIPNEERTMFDRRINDDSKDYAQGSWINITPFLFTAFFSDGTEIEVQVNDEFENNIEAESVALSYLKVIGKLPKLFRKEVETIWIHKGNEDFGGGNNNLLIHHDRGLEYLRDGFLEEVFLHEAAHTSLDSYHSTSKGWINAQLADNGNFISDYAKKYPKREDIAETFPLCFALEFKRDRLEDEVIQKIENAIPNRIKYCLSVFENNN
;
A
#
# COMPACT_ATOMS: atom_id res chain seq x y z
N CYS A 1 -1.83 -14.13 -65.89
CA CYS A 1 -1.09 -14.72 -64.78
C CYS A 1 -0.88 -13.61 -63.74
N GLY A 2 -1.74 -13.54 -62.76
CA GLY A 2 -1.62 -12.63 -61.64
C GLY A 2 -1.15 -13.42 -60.42
N GLU A 3 0.00 -13.07 -59.88
CA GLU A 3 0.51 -13.59 -58.62
C GLU A 3 -0.31 -13.04 -57.47
N ALA A 4 -0.91 -13.94 -56.71
CA ALA A 4 -1.55 -13.60 -55.44
C ALA A 4 -0.46 -13.35 -54.42
N LYS A 5 -0.39 -12.12 -53.88
CA LYS A 5 0.40 -11.82 -52.69
C LYS A 5 -0.25 -12.48 -51.48
N GLU A 6 0.49 -13.37 -50.81
CA GLU A 6 0.14 -13.85 -49.47
C GLU A 6 0.15 -12.68 -48.48
N PRO A 7 -0.77 -12.63 -47.51
CA PRO A 7 -0.73 -11.62 -46.47
C PRO A 7 0.45 -11.92 -45.54
N SER A 8 1.39 -11.00 -45.49
CA SER A 8 2.45 -11.02 -44.48
C SER A 8 1.83 -10.94 -43.08
N ASN A 9 1.94 -12.04 -42.37
CA ASN A 9 1.59 -12.13 -40.94
C ASN A 9 2.70 -11.42 -40.17
N GLU A 10 2.73 -10.10 -40.18
CA GLU A 10 3.48 -9.33 -39.20
C GLU A 10 2.77 -9.53 -37.84
N LEU A 11 3.35 -10.40 -37.04
CA LEU A 11 3.11 -10.42 -35.60
C LEU A 11 3.50 -9.03 -35.11
N GLN A 12 2.51 -8.16 -34.93
CA GLN A 12 2.67 -6.96 -34.12
C GLN A 12 3.19 -7.44 -32.76
N GLU A 13 4.45 -7.17 -32.46
CA GLU A 13 4.95 -7.18 -31.10
C GLU A 13 4.05 -6.22 -30.33
N GLY A 14 3.11 -6.79 -29.55
CA GLY A 14 2.16 -6.02 -28.77
C GLY A 14 2.96 -5.16 -27.81
N SER A 15 2.93 -3.86 -27.99
CA SER A 15 3.44 -2.93 -26.98
C SER A 15 2.70 -3.22 -25.68
N ASN A 16 3.44 -3.62 -24.63
CA ASN A 16 2.86 -3.85 -23.31
C ASN A 16 2.03 -2.62 -22.91
N PHE A 17 0.77 -2.84 -22.54
CA PHE A 17 -0.10 -1.76 -22.10
C PHE A 17 0.18 -1.46 -20.62
N ILE A 18 0.60 -0.23 -20.33
CA ILE A 18 0.91 0.29 -19.00
C ILE A 18 0.24 1.65 -18.88
N PRO A 19 -0.94 1.74 -18.23
CA PRO A 19 -1.73 2.96 -18.23
C PRO A 19 -1.26 4.07 -17.30
N PHE A 20 -0.46 3.74 -16.28
CA PHE A 20 -0.03 4.70 -15.25
C PHE A 20 1.49 4.75 -15.10
N GLU A 21 2.00 5.92 -14.73
CA GLU A 21 3.41 6.17 -14.39
C GLU A 21 3.58 6.25 -12.87
N GLY A 22 4.68 5.72 -12.35
CA GLY A 22 5.00 5.73 -10.93
C GLY A 22 4.06 4.87 -10.08
N THR A 23 3.90 5.23 -8.82
CA THR A 23 2.91 4.65 -7.92
C THR A 23 1.50 5.13 -8.28
N VAL A 24 0.54 4.21 -8.31
CA VAL A 24 -0.82 4.49 -8.79
C VAL A 24 -1.69 5.05 -7.67
N PHE A 25 -2.07 6.31 -7.81
CA PHE A 25 -3.13 6.94 -7.03
C PHE A 25 -4.24 7.37 -8.01
N VAL A 26 -5.39 6.73 -7.94
CA VAL A 26 -6.45 6.90 -8.96
C VAL A 26 -7.62 7.76 -8.50
N SER A 27 -7.80 7.95 -7.21
CA SER A 27 -8.89 8.76 -6.66
C SER A 27 -8.60 9.14 -5.21
N ASN A 28 -8.65 10.42 -4.92
CA ASN A 28 -8.63 10.93 -3.55
C ASN A 28 -9.91 10.57 -2.74
N ASN A 29 -10.70 9.63 -3.21
CA ASN A 29 -12.01 9.28 -2.66
C ASN A 29 -12.26 7.77 -2.53
N ILE A 30 -11.27 6.90 -2.75
CA ILE A 30 -11.43 5.44 -2.58
C ILE A 30 -11.89 5.13 -1.16
N LEU A 31 -11.22 5.72 -0.16
CA LEU A 31 -11.67 5.79 1.21
C LEU A 31 -11.83 7.26 1.61
N ASN A 32 -12.93 7.63 2.23
CA ASN A 32 -13.21 9.02 2.60
C ASN A 32 -13.87 9.15 3.98
N SER A 33 -14.33 10.34 4.33
CA SER A 33 -14.96 10.61 5.62
C SER A 33 -16.26 9.86 5.86
N SER A 34 -16.92 9.35 4.82
CA SER A 34 -18.15 8.54 4.94
C SER A 34 -17.88 7.07 5.28
N ASP A 35 -16.64 6.61 5.13
CA ASP A 35 -16.28 5.24 5.48
C ASP A 35 -16.07 5.11 6.99
N ASN A 36 -16.65 4.05 7.55
CA ASN A 36 -16.52 3.76 8.96
C ASN A 36 -15.08 3.35 9.30
N SER A 37 -14.56 3.93 10.39
CA SER A 37 -13.29 3.49 10.97
C SER A 37 -13.57 2.40 12.00
N SER A 38 -12.85 1.30 11.92
CA SER A 38 -12.85 0.26 12.95
C SER A 38 -12.01 0.62 14.19
N PHE A 39 -11.20 1.69 14.13
CA PHE A 39 -10.44 2.18 15.27
C PHE A 39 -11.38 2.60 16.42
N THR A 40 -11.14 2.09 17.62
CA THR A 40 -11.99 2.35 18.79
C THR A 40 -11.33 3.17 19.88
N SER A 41 -10.08 2.87 20.21
CA SER A 41 -9.35 3.56 21.28
C SER A 41 -7.85 3.40 21.18
N LEU A 42 -7.13 4.33 21.81
CA LEU A 42 -5.69 4.30 21.99
C LEU A 42 -5.38 4.31 23.49
N LYS A 43 -4.53 3.41 23.93
CA LYS A 43 -4.13 3.30 25.34
C LYS A 43 -2.62 3.50 25.45
N LYS A 44 -2.20 4.46 26.27
CA LYS A 44 -0.80 4.66 26.61
C LYS A 44 -0.29 3.45 27.41
N ILE A 45 0.88 2.96 27.03
CA ILE A 45 1.62 1.93 27.77
C ILE A 45 3.00 2.49 28.22
N PRO A 46 3.70 1.87 29.18
CA PRO A 46 5.03 2.33 29.60
C PRO A 46 5.99 2.41 28.42
N ASN A 47 6.79 3.48 28.37
CA ASN A 47 7.82 3.60 27.35
C ASN A 47 8.96 2.61 27.66
N GLU A 48 9.35 1.86 26.65
CA GLU A 48 10.44 0.91 26.68
C GLU A 48 11.25 1.02 25.40
N GLU A 49 12.50 0.57 25.40
CA GLU A 49 13.34 0.56 24.21
C GLU A 49 12.71 -0.28 23.09
N ARG A 50 12.75 0.25 21.87
CA ARG A 50 12.32 -0.42 20.63
C ARG A 50 13.35 -0.20 19.54
N THR A 51 13.41 -1.16 18.62
CA THR A 51 14.16 -1.03 17.37
C THR A 51 13.19 -0.59 16.30
N MET A 52 13.43 0.56 15.69
CA MET A 52 12.62 1.13 14.62
C MET A 52 13.50 1.38 13.39
N PHE A 53 12.90 1.34 12.19
CA PHE A 53 13.60 1.73 10.97
C PHE A 53 13.27 3.18 10.65
N ASP A 54 14.29 3.99 10.38
CA ASP A 54 14.15 5.40 10.04
C ASP A 54 14.81 5.69 8.68
N ARG A 55 14.02 6.11 7.70
CA ARG A 55 14.51 6.39 6.33
C ARG A 55 15.40 7.63 6.26
N ARG A 56 15.36 8.52 7.25
CA ARG A 56 16.17 9.74 7.31
C ARG A 56 17.63 9.49 7.62
N ILE A 57 17.94 8.34 8.22
CA ILE A 57 19.28 8.01 8.66
C ILE A 57 19.99 7.27 7.53
N ASN A 58 21.03 7.91 6.97
CA ASN A 58 21.87 7.28 5.95
C ASN A 58 22.85 6.30 6.60
N ASP A 59 22.91 5.11 6.06
CA ASP A 59 23.99 4.18 6.33
C ASP A 59 25.08 4.40 5.27
N ASP A 60 26.10 5.20 5.61
CA ASP A 60 27.21 5.54 4.72
C ASP A 60 28.00 4.30 4.21
N SER A 61 27.71 3.11 4.75
CA SER A 61 28.32 1.84 4.32
C SER A 61 27.64 1.22 3.10
N LYS A 62 26.51 1.77 2.62
CA LYS A 62 25.70 1.21 1.54
C LYS A 62 25.46 2.21 0.42
N ASP A 63 25.79 1.83 -0.79
CA ASP A 63 25.67 2.66 -2.00
C ASP A 63 24.22 3.07 -2.37
N TYR A 64 23.19 2.53 -1.71
CA TYR A 64 21.77 2.75 -2.09
C TYR A 64 20.74 2.56 -0.96
N ALA A 65 21.13 2.28 0.27
CA ALA A 65 20.19 2.07 1.36
C ALA A 65 19.80 3.42 1.97
N GLN A 66 18.62 3.89 1.64
CA GLN A 66 17.96 4.95 2.39
C GLN A 66 17.38 4.34 3.66
N GLY A 67 17.88 4.77 4.81
CA GLY A 67 17.40 4.39 6.11
C GLY A 67 18.31 3.45 6.90
N SER A 68 18.14 3.44 8.21
CA SER A 68 18.84 2.58 9.15
C SER A 68 17.95 2.17 10.32
N TRP A 69 18.30 1.05 10.95
CA TRP A 69 17.69 0.62 12.20
C TRP A 69 18.27 1.39 13.37
N ILE A 70 17.40 1.91 14.23
CA ILE A 70 17.75 2.68 15.43
C ILE A 70 17.12 2.07 16.68
N ASN A 71 17.83 2.15 17.81
CA ASN A 71 17.28 1.81 19.12
C ASN A 71 16.97 3.10 19.87
N ILE A 72 15.71 3.28 20.22
CA ILE A 72 15.20 4.46 20.93
C ILE A 72 14.17 4.04 21.98
N THR A 73 13.79 4.97 22.84
CA THR A 73 12.69 4.80 23.80
C THR A 73 11.48 5.63 23.37
N PRO A 74 10.67 5.13 22.41
CA PRO A 74 9.57 5.90 21.85
C PRO A 74 8.41 6.05 22.83
N PHE A 75 7.48 6.95 22.52
CA PHE A 75 6.17 6.97 23.17
C PHE A 75 5.36 5.77 22.67
N LEU A 76 4.96 4.89 23.58
CA LEU A 76 4.29 3.64 23.26
C LEU A 76 2.81 3.69 23.59
N PHE A 77 2.02 3.16 22.65
CA PHE A 77 0.58 3.00 22.79
C PHE A 77 0.12 1.66 22.24
N THR A 78 -1.04 1.18 22.68
CA THR A 78 -1.79 0.11 22.04
C THR A 78 -3.05 0.69 21.41
N ALA A 79 -3.22 0.49 20.12
CA ALA A 79 -4.43 0.85 19.37
C ALA A 79 -5.36 -0.36 19.29
N PHE A 80 -6.65 -0.14 19.57
CA PHE A 80 -7.70 -1.16 19.55
C PHE A 80 -8.66 -0.91 18.41
N PHE A 81 -9.10 -1.98 17.75
CA PHE A 81 -10.05 -1.95 16.65
C PHE A 81 -11.25 -2.82 16.93
N SER A 82 -12.42 -2.45 16.43
CA SER A 82 -13.70 -3.15 16.70
C SER A 82 -13.75 -4.59 16.15
N ASP A 83 -12.85 -4.95 15.26
CA ASP A 83 -12.71 -6.31 14.71
C ASP A 83 -11.78 -7.21 15.54
N GLY A 84 -11.35 -6.74 16.71
CA GLY A 84 -10.46 -7.46 17.63
C GLY A 84 -8.97 -7.32 17.34
N THR A 85 -8.58 -6.55 16.31
CA THR A 85 -7.17 -6.26 16.04
C THR A 85 -6.61 -5.33 17.09
N GLU A 86 -5.38 -5.59 17.55
CA GLU A 86 -4.58 -4.73 18.41
C GLU A 86 -3.25 -4.45 17.72
N ILE A 87 -2.81 -3.18 17.73
CA ILE A 87 -1.56 -2.75 17.07
C ILE A 87 -0.76 -1.90 18.05
N GLU A 88 0.54 -2.22 18.21
CA GLU A 88 1.46 -1.38 18.99
C GLU A 88 1.85 -0.15 18.15
N VAL A 89 1.65 1.04 18.71
CA VAL A 89 2.02 2.31 18.06
C VAL A 89 3.24 2.88 18.76
N GLN A 90 4.30 3.07 18.02
CA GLN A 90 5.61 3.54 18.47
C GLN A 90 5.86 4.92 17.84
N VAL A 91 5.70 5.98 18.63
CA VAL A 91 5.95 7.36 18.18
C VAL A 91 7.34 7.76 18.66
N ASN A 92 8.22 8.13 17.72
CA ASN A 92 9.59 8.51 17.98
C ASN A 92 9.67 9.56 19.12
N ASP A 93 10.69 9.49 19.95
CA ASP A 93 10.91 10.37 21.10
C ASP A 93 11.30 11.81 20.73
N GLU A 94 11.48 12.09 19.42
CA GLU A 94 11.66 13.43 18.87
C GLU A 94 10.40 14.32 18.92
N PHE A 95 9.21 13.75 19.18
CA PHE A 95 8.01 14.52 19.50
C PHE A 95 8.11 15.02 20.95
N GLU A 96 7.56 16.22 21.21
CA GLU A 96 7.85 16.95 22.45
C GLU A 96 7.43 16.22 23.73
N ASN A 97 6.27 15.53 23.67
CA ASN A 97 5.69 14.88 24.83
C ASN A 97 4.60 13.85 24.45
N ASN A 98 4.08 13.14 25.46
CA ASN A 98 3.02 12.15 25.27
C ASN A 98 1.75 12.72 24.62
N ILE A 99 1.39 13.99 24.85
CA ILE A 99 0.16 14.59 24.32
C ILE A 99 0.31 14.81 22.81
N GLU A 100 1.44 15.34 22.39
CA GLU A 100 1.74 15.50 20.95
C GLU A 100 1.81 14.14 20.27
N ALA A 101 2.54 13.18 20.83
CA ALA A 101 2.66 11.83 20.30
C ALA A 101 1.31 11.13 20.15
N GLU A 102 0.43 11.24 21.17
CA GLU A 102 -0.93 10.70 21.10
C GLU A 102 -1.77 11.36 20.02
N SER A 103 -1.71 12.70 19.93
CA SER A 103 -2.44 13.45 18.91
C SER A 103 -2.05 13.05 17.49
N VAL A 104 -0.75 12.92 17.24
CA VAL A 104 -0.22 12.48 15.94
C VAL A 104 -0.65 11.05 15.63
N ALA A 105 -0.52 10.12 16.59
CA ALA A 105 -0.99 8.75 16.42
C ALA A 105 -2.47 8.68 16.08
N LEU A 106 -3.33 9.40 16.80
CA LEU A 106 -4.78 9.44 16.58
C LEU A 106 -5.16 9.94 15.18
N SER A 107 -4.38 10.86 14.60
CA SER A 107 -4.64 11.36 13.24
C SER A 107 -4.53 10.26 12.18
N TYR A 108 -3.57 9.35 12.31
CA TYR A 108 -3.38 8.22 11.40
C TYR A 108 -4.26 7.03 11.72
N LEU A 109 -4.48 6.70 12.99
CA LEU A 109 -5.25 5.52 13.41
C LEU A 109 -6.71 5.56 12.93
N LYS A 110 -7.31 6.76 12.86
CA LYS A 110 -8.66 6.94 12.30
C LYS A 110 -8.72 6.58 10.82
N VAL A 111 -7.66 6.86 10.07
CA VAL A 111 -7.53 6.54 8.66
C VAL A 111 -7.22 5.06 8.48
N ILE A 112 -6.24 4.52 9.21
CA ILE A 112 -5.87 3.10 9.19
C ILE A 112 -7.07 2.22 9.58
N GLY A 113 -7.92 2.67 10.48
CA GLY A 113 -9.15 1.97 10.85
C GLY A 113 -10.19 1.84 9.72
N LYS A 114 -10.10 2.65 8.66
CA LYS A 114 -10.95 2.51 7.46
C LYS A 114 -10.47 1.42 6.51
N LEU A 115 -9.20 1.01 6.60
CA LEU A 115 -8.66 -0.04 5.76
C LEU A 115 -9.40 -1.36 6.01
N PRO A 116 -9.72 -2.15 4.96
CA PRO A 116 -10.27 -3.48 5.13
C PRO A 116 -9.39 -4.35 6.04
N LYS A 117 -9.98 -5.26 6.80
CA LYS A 117 -9.25 -6.16 7.68
C LYS A 117 -8.15 -6.93 6.94
N LEU A 118 -8.41 -7.35 5.70
CA LEU A 118 -7.43 -8.05 4.86
C LEU A 118 -6.12 -7.27 4.70
N PHE A 119 -6.17 -5.94 4.59
CA PHE A 119 -4.98 -5.09 4.48
C PHE A 119 -4.29 -4.84 5.83
N ARG A 120 -4.99 -5.01 6.97
CA ARG A 120 -4.45 -4.75 8.31
C ARG A 120 -4.05 -6.00 9.09
N LYS A 121 -4.39 -7.18 8.60
CA LYS A 121 -4.31 -8.44 9.38
C LYS A 121 -2.90 -8.78 9.87
N GLU A 122 -1.87 -8.35 9.15
CA GLU A 122 -0.47 -8.60 9.50
C GLU A 122 0.23 -7.33 10.03
N VAL A 123 -0.49 -6.25 10.26
CA VAL A 123 0.09 -5.04 10.86
C VAL A 123 0.13 -5.22 12.37
N GLU A 124 1.31 -5.47 12.91
CA GLU A 124 1.56 -5.63 14.35
C GLU A 124 2.04 -4.32 14.99
N THR A 125 2.77 -3.51 14.21
CA THR A 125 3.34 -2.25 14.69
C THR A 125 3.12 -1.10 13.71
N ILE A 126 3.07 0.12 14.24
CA ILE A 126 3.09 1.37 13.48
C ILE A 126 4.22 2.22 14.01
N TRP A 127 5.15 2.61 13.15
CA TRP A 127 6.24 3.53 13.49
C TRP A 127 5.95 4.92 12.97
N ILE A 128 6.06 5.92 13.81
CA ILE A 128 5.83 7.32 13.45
C ILE A 128 7.05 8.15 13.80
N HIS A 129 7.68 8.71 12.77
CA HIS A 129 8.79 9.64 12.85
C HIS A 129 8.36 11.02 12.36
N LYS A 130 9.11 12.07 12.73
CA LYS A 130 9.07 13.35 11.99
C LYS A 130 9.70 13.17 10.62
N GLY A 131 9.67 14.22 9.79
CA GLY A 131 10.34 14.26 8.50
C GLY A 131 9.45 13.94 7.31
N ASN A 132 10.05 14.12 6.12
CA ASN A 132 9.34 14.12 4.84
C ASN A 132 9.77 12.95 3.93
N GLU A 133 10.14 11.81 4.51
CA GLU A 133 10.42 10.60 3.76
C GLU A 133 9.13 9.84 3.44
N ASP A 134 9.15 9.07 2.36
CA ASP A 134 7.98 8.27 1.97
C ASP A 134 7.63 7.23 3.04
N PHE A 135 6.35 6.86 3.09
CA PHE A 135 5.87 5.78 3.96
C PHE A 135 6.47 4.44 3.56
N GLY A 136 6.26 3.43 4.38
CA GLY A 136 6.71 2.07 4.12
C GLY A 136 5.79 1.02 4.72
N GLY A 137 5.72 -0.12 4.02
CA GLY A 137 5.05 -1.33 4.48
C GLY A 137 6.01 -2.53 4.47
N GLY A 138 5.61 -3.60 5.14
CA GLY A 138 6.37 -4.83 5.27
C GLY A 138 6.83 -5.08 6.72
N ASN A 139 7.42 -6.25 6.99
CA ASN A 139 7.90 -6.63 8.32
C ASN A 139 6.85 -6.45 9.45
N ASN A 140 5.58 -6.76 9.16
CA ASN A 140 4.45 -6.58 10.08
C ASN A 140 4.27 -5.13 10.56
N ASN A 141 4.69 -4.14 9.76
CA ASN A 141 4.78 -2.75 10.15
C ASN A 141 4.20 -1.80 9.11
N LEU A 142 3.75 -0.63 9.58
CA LEU A 142 3.53 0.56 8.78
C LEU A 142 4.47 1.66 9.26
N LEU A 143 5.34 2.15 8.39
CA LEU A 143 6.27 3.24 8.65
C LEU A 143 5.69 4.56 8.14
N ILE A 144 5.63 5.55 9.02
CA ILE A 144 5.05 6.87 8.77
C ILE A 144 6.09 7.95 9.06
N HIS A 145 6.30 8.86 8.12
CA HIS A 145 6.99 10.12 8.34
C HIS A 145 5.96 11.26 8.34
N HIS A 146 5.84 11.97 9.47
CA HIS A 146 4.69 12.84 9.75
C HIS A 146 4.55 13.98 8.76
N ASP A 147 5.65 14.65 8.39
CA ASP A 147 5.57 15.79 7.46
C ASP A 147 5.11 15.33 6.07
N ARG A 148 5.56 14.15 5.61
CA ARG A 148 5.06 13.51 4.38
C ARG A 148 3.59 13.13 4.51
N GLY A 149 3.17 12.64 5.67
CA GLY A 149 1.76 12.32 5.93
C GLY A 149 0.84 13.53 5.84
N LEU A 150 1.31 14.70 6.27
CA LEU A 150 0.57 15.97 6.11
C LEU A 150 0.46 16.38 4.63
N GLU A 151 1.49 16.11 3.82
CA GLU A 151 1.41 16.33 2.36
C GLU A 151 0.40 15.39 1.72
N TYR A 152 0.44 14.09 2.00
CA TYR A 152 -0.53 13.11 1.48
C TYR A 152 -1.97 13.46 1.88
N LEU A 153 -2.17 13.92 3.13
CA LEU A 153 -3.48 14.38 3.61
C LEU A 153 -3.96 15.62 2.83
N ARG A 154 -3.09 16.62 2.64
CA ARG A 154 -3.39 17.85 1.89
C ARG A 154 -3.74 17.54 0.44
N ASP A 155 -2.99 16.62 -0.18
CA ASP A 155 -3.14 16.27 -1.59
C ASP A 155 -4.25 15.22 -1.81
N GLY A 156 -4.83 14.67 -0.73
CA GLY A 156 -5.98 13.78 -0.75
C GLY A 156 -5.66 12.31 -1.02
N PHE A 157 -4.40 11.88 -0.89
CA PHE A 157 -3.96 10.51 -1.19
C PHE A 157 -3.58 9.66 0.02
N LEU A 158 -3.72 10.18 1.24
CA LEU A 158 -3.27 9.49 2.45
C LEU A 158 -3.87 8.09 2.60
N GLU A 159 -5.17 7.93 2.30
CA GLU A 159 -5.85 6.65 2.37
C GLU A 159 -5.33 5.65 1.34
N GLU A 160 -5.04 6.09 0.12
CA GLU A 160 -4.47 5.23 -0.92
C GLU A 160 -3.04 4.80 -0.59
N VAL A 161 -2.24 5.71 -0.05
CA VAL A 161 -0.88 5.38 0.43
C VAL A 161 -0.96 4.30 1.52
N PHE A 162 -1.88 4.41 2.47
CA PHE A 162 -2.04 3.36 3.48
C PHE A 162 -2.54 2.03 2.90
N LEU A 163 -3.40 2.04 1.88
CA LEU A 163 -3.80 0.81 1.18
C LEU A 163 -2.59 0.14 0.53
N HIS A 164 -1.72 0.91 -0.12
CA HIS A 164 -0.51 0.44 -0.78
C HIS A 164 0.47 -0.18 0.25
N GLU A 165 0.83 0.56 1.30
CA GLU A 165 1.79 0.09 2.31
C GLU A 165 1.25 -1.10 3.13
N ALA A 166 -0.04 -1.09 3.42
CA ALA A 166 -0.70 -2.20 4.09
C ALA A 166 -0.80 -3.46 3.20
N ALA A 167 -0.89 -3.30 1.88
CA ALA A 167 -0.78 -4.42 0.95
C ALA A 167 0.61 -5.07 1.00
N HIS A 168 1.69 -4.28 1.02
CA HIS A 168 3.04 -4.81 1.28
C HIS A 168 3.10 -5.63 2.56
N THR A 169 2.56 -5.09 3.64
CA THR A 169 2.62 -5.72 4.97
C THR A 169 1.80 -7.01 5.03
N SER A 170 0.58 -7.00 4.49
CA SER A 170 -0.39 -8.08 4.71
C SER A 170 -0.54 -9.06 3.55
N LEU A 171 -0.06 -8.73 2.34
CA LEU A 171 -0.34 -9.52 1.15
C LEU A 171 0.91 -10.05 0.44
N ASP A 172 2.03 -9.33 0.45
CA ASP A 172 3.22 -9.73 -0.32
C ASP A 172 3.71 -11.13 0.02
N SER A 173 3.85 -11.45 1.31
CA SER A 173 4.36 -12.74 1.77
C SER A 173 3.51 -13.93 1.32
N TYR A 174 2.21 -13.72 1.14
CA TYR A 174 1.27 -14.77 0.75
C TYR A 174 1.06 -14.87 -0.75
N HIS A 175 1.20 -13.76 -1.47
CA HIS A 175 0.73 -13.67 -2.85
C HIS A 175 1.85 -13.44 -3.86
N SER A 176 2.87 -12.62 -3.58
CA SER A 176 3.86 -12.16 -4.57
C SER A 176 4.61 -13.28 -5.30
N THR A 177 4.81 -14.44 -4.64
CA THR A 177 5.47 -15.61 -5.21
C THR A 177 4.53 -16.81 -5.41
N SER A 178 3.23 -16.64 -5.17
CA SER A 178 2.24 -17.70 -5.35
C SER A 178 2.07 -18.04 -6.83
N LYS A 179 1.83 -19.34 -7.11
CA LYS A 179 1.56 -19.79 -8.48
C LYS A 179 0.35 -19.08 -9.10
N GLY A 180 -0.68 -18.81 -8.29
CA GLY A 180 -1.89 -18.13 -8.75
C GLY A 180 -1.57 -16.72 -9.26
N TRP A 181 -0.82 -15.93 -8.48
CA TRP A 181 -0.41 -14.60 -8.86
C TRP A 181 0.49 -14.59 -10.10
N ILE A 182 1.52 -15.43 -10.12
CA ILE A 182 2.45 -15.55 -11.26
C ILE A 182 1.68 -15.95 -12.55
N ASN A 183 0.75 -16.89 -12.45
CA ASN A 183 -0.09 -17.26 -13.60
C ASN A 183 -0.98 -16.10 -14.07
N ALA A 184 -1.53 -15.30 -13.16
CA ALA A 184 -2.31 -14.11 -13.51
C ALA A 184 -1.44 -13.05 -14.22
N GLN A 185 -0.22 -12.81 -13.73
CA GLN A 185 0.75 -11.93 -14.40
C GLN A 185 1.05 -12.40 -15.84
N LEU A 186 1.32 -13.69 -16.00
CA LEU A 186 1.61 -14.27 -17.33
C LEU A 186 0.40 -14.17 -18.27
N ALA A 187 -0.81 -14.40 -17.75
CA ALA A 187 -2.05 -14.31 -18.53
C ALA A 187 -2.41 -12.87 -18.95
N ASP A 188 -1.88 -11.86 -18.27
CA ASP A 188 -1.99 -10.46 -18.69
C ASP A 188 -0.96 -10.07 -19.76
N ASN A 189 -0.23 -11.03 -20.33
CA ASN A 189 0.65 -10.89 -21.50
C ASN A 189 1.71 -9.79 -21.38
N GLY A 190 2.28 -9.61 -20.19
CA GLY A 190 3.31 -8.60 -19.93
C GLY A 190 2.77 -7.18 -19.73
N ASN A 191 1.45 -7.01 -19.68
CA ASN A 191 0.86 -5.78 -19.23
C ASN A 191 1.08 -5.61 -17.72
N PHE A 192 1.16 -4.36 -17.27
CA PHE A 192 1.25 -3.99 -15.87
C PHE A 192 0.37 -2.77 -15.64
N ILE A 193 -0.07 -2.58 -14.41
CA ILE A 193 -0.89 -1.42 -14.06
C ILE A 193 -0.08 -0.13 -14.13
N SER A 194 1.20 -0.18 -13.75
CA SER A 194 2.13 0.94 -13.80
C SER A 194 3.52 0.51 -14.27
N ASP A 195 4.33 1.48 -14.69
CA ASP A 195 5.74 1.26 -15.00
C ASP A 195 6.54 0.90 -13.73
N TYR A 196 6.10 1.37 -12.56
CA TYR A 196 6.69 1.02 -11.27
C TYR A 196 6.44 -0.45 -10.91
N ALA A 197 5.20 -0.94 -11.07
CA ALA A 197 4.87 -2.35 -10.94
C ALA A 197 5.66 -3.23 -11.91
N LYS A 198 5.83 -2.78 -13.16
CA LYS A 198 6.63 -3.48 -14.17
C LYS A 198 8.12 -3.54 -13.80
N LYS A 199 8.66 -2.45 -13.30
CA LYS A 199 10.07 -2.35 -12.89
C LYS A 199 10.39 -3.28 -11.71
N TYR A 200 9.44 -3.47 -10.79
CA TYR A 200 9.61 -4.26 -9.58
C TYR A 200 8.49 -5.32 -9.39
N PRO A 201 8.31 -6.26 -10.34
CA PRO A 201 7.12 -7.11 -10.43
C PRO A 201 6.95 -8.10 -9.27
N LYS A 202 8.00 -8.35 -8.49
CA LYS A 202 7.95 -9.23 -7.31
C LYS A 202 7.76 -8.48 -6.00
N ARG A 203 7.88 -7.16 -6.05
CA ARG A 203 7.85 -6.32 -4.86
C ARG A 203 6.67 -5.35 -4.89
N GLU A 204 6.44 -4.68 -6.02
CA GLU A 204 5.48 -3.58 -6.09
C GLU A 204 4.14 -3.96 -6.74
N ASP A 205 4.11 -4.99 -7.61
CA ASP A 205 2.92 -5.30 -8.39
C ASP A 205 1.70 -5.71 -7.53
N ILE A 206 1.91 -6.33 -6.37
CA ILE A 206 0.84 -6.61 -5.39
C ILE A 206 0.30 -5.31 -4.80
N ALA A 207 1.19 -4.46 -4.28
CA ALA A 207 0.82 -3.23 -3.61
C ALA A 207 0.20 -2.20 -4.56
N GLU A 208 0.62 -2.17 -5.83
CA GLU A 208 0.01 -1.37 -6.89
C GLU A 208 -1.36 -1.90 -7.33
N THR A 209 -1.58 -3.22 -7.30
CA THR A 209 -2.76 -3.85 -7.89
C THR A 209 -3.90 -4.04 -6.88
N PHE A 210 -3.64 -4.54 -5.67
CA PHE A 210 -4.70 -4.88 -4.72
C PHE A 210 -5.56 -3.69 -4.26
N PRO A 211 -5.01 -2.48 -4.04
CA PRO A 211 -5.83 -1.29 -3.75
C PRO A 211 -6.82 -0.97 -4.87
N LEU A 212 -6.41 -1.14 -6.12
CA LEU A 212 -7.27 -0.91 -7.30
C LEU A 212 -8.35 -1.98 -7.43
N CYS A 213 -8.00 -3.25 -7.18
CA CYS A 213 -8.99 -4.33 -7.15
C CYS A 213 -10.03 -4.09 -6.05
N PHE A 214 -9.60 -3.62 -4.87
CA PHE A 214 -10.51 -3.23 -3.79
C PHE A 214 -11.42 -2.07 -4.24
N ALA A 215 -10.87 -1.07 -4.89
CA ALA A 215 -11.67 0.06 -5.42
C ALA A 215 -12.68 -0.41 -6.46
N LEU A 216 -12.30 -1.26 -7.40
CA LEU A 216 -13.20 -1.82 -8.42
C LEU A 216 -14.34 -2.65 -7.82
N GLU A 217 -14.06 -3.44 -6.81
CA GLU A 217 -15.07 -4.35 -6.21
C GLU A 217 -16.01 -3.63 -5.24
N PHE A 218 -15.46 -2.78 -4.36
CA PHE A 218 -16.22 -2.24 -3.23
C PHE A 218 -16.51 -0.75 -3.31
N LYS A 219 -15.87 -0.02 -4.23
CA LYS A 219 -15.92 1.46 -4.34
C LYS A 219 -15.99 1.93 -5.79
N ARG A 220 -16.50 1.10 -6.68
CA ARG A 220 -16.53 1.35 -8.13
C ARG A 220 -17.19 2.68 -8.48
N ASP A 221 -18.22 3.05 -7.74
CA ASP A 221 -18.96 4.32 -7.88
C ASP A 221 -18.12 5.57 -7.54
N ARG A 222 -16.93 5.37 -6.97
CA ARG A 222 -15.98 6.44 -6.64
C ARG A 222 -14.86 6.60 -7.67
N LEU A 223 -14.84 5.77 -8.69
CA LEU A 223 -13.85 5.82 -9.77
C LEU A 223 -14.47 6.41 -11.03
N GLU A 224 -13.66 7.11 -11.81
CA GLU A 224 -14.03 7.57 -13.14
C GLU A 224 -14.05 6.39 -14.13
N ASP A 225 -15.00 6.40 -15.07
CA ASP A 225 -15.16 5.32 -16.07
C ASP A 225 -13.87 5.07 -16.88
N GLU A 226 -13.14 6.13 -17.23
CA GLU A 226 -11.86 6.02 -17.94
C GLU A 226 -10.80 5.29 -17.12
N VAL A 227 -10.74 5.56 -15.81
CA VAL A 227 -9.82 4.88 -14.87
C VAL A 227 -10.18 3.40 -14.76
N ILE A 228 -11.47 3.10 -14.60
CA ILE A 228 -11.98 1.71 -14.58
C ILE A 228 -11.54 0.95 -15.82
N GLN A 229 -11.77 1.53 -17.00
CA GLN A 229 -11.41 0.89 -18.28
C GLN A 229 -9.90 0.66 -18.41
N LYS A 230 -9.08 1.63 -17.99
CA LYS A 230 -7.63 1.48 -17.98
C LYS A 230 -7.18 0.30 -17.13
N ILE A 231 -7.72 0.16 -15.91
CA ILE A 231 -7.37 -0.93 -14.98
C ILE A 231 -7.84 -2.28 -15.57
N GLU A 232 -9.10 -2.38 -15.98
CA GLU A 232 -9.68 -3.61 -16.52
C GLU A 232 -9.00 -4.10 -17.81
N ASN A 233 -8.54 -3.19 -18.65
CA ASN A 233 -7.81 -3.53 -19.87
C ASN A 233 -6.36 -3.94 -19.60
N ALA A 234 -5.71 -3.35 -18.59
CA ALA A 234 -4.31 -3.65 -18.28
C ALA A 234 -4.13 -5.02 -17.63
N ILE A 235 -4.93 -5.33 -16.60
CA ILE A 235 -4.65 -6.44 -15.68
C ILE A 235 -5.87 -7.34 -15.39
N PRO A 236 -6.65 -7.77 -16.40
CA PRO A 236 -7.91 -8.48 -16.17
C PRO A 236 -7.76 -9.81 -15.40
N ASN A 237 -6.63 -10.51 -15.54
CA ASN A 237 -6.39 -11.76 -14.85
C ASN A 237 -5.91 -11.55 -13.40
N ARG A 238 -5.12 -10.50 -13.13
CA ARG A 238 -4.80 -10.10 -11.75
C ARG A 238 -6.04 -9.63 -11.01
N ILE A 239 -6.97 -8.91 -11.65
CA ILE A 239 -8.26 -8.56 -11.05
C ILE A 239 -9.02 -9.82 -10.63
N LYS A 240 -9.16 -10.83 -11.49
CA LYS A 240 -9.81 -12.10 -11.13
C LYS A 240 -9.14 -12.79 -9.94
N TYR A 241 -7.81 -12.74 -9.89
CA TYR A 241 -7.07 -13.27 -8.76
C TYR A 241 -7.39 -12.52 -7.46
N CYS A 242 -7.35 -11.19 -7.47
CA CYS A 242 -7.70 -10.36 -6.30
C CYS A 242 -9.12 -10.65 -5.80
N LEU A 243 -10.11 -10.72 -6.72
CA LEU A 243 -11.50 -11.02 -6.35
C LEU A 243 -11.60 -12.37 -5.64
N SER A 244 -10.90 -13.39 -6.11
CA SER A 244 -10.86 -14.69 -5.44
C SER A 244 -10.24 -14.62 -4.04
N VAL A 245 -9.27 -13.74 -3.83
CA VAL A 245 -8.67 -13.50 -2.49
C VAL A 245 -9.69 -12.80 -1.58
N PHE A 246 -10.42 -11.80 -2.07
CA PHE A 246 -11.45 -11.12 -1.29
C PHE A 246 -12.57 -12.07 -0.89
N GLU A 247 -13.09 -12.90 -1.80
CA GLU A 247 -14.11 -13.90 -1.51
C GLU A 247 -13.72 -14.88 -0.40
N ASN A 248 -12.45 -15.29 -0.36
CA ASN A 248 -11.95 -16.23 0.64
C ASN A 248 -11.63 -15.61 2.01
N ASN A 249 -11.68 -14.29 2.14
CA ASN A 249 -11.36 -13.56 3.38
C ASN A 249 -12.52 -12.71 3.93
N ASN A 250 -13.72 -12.85 3.35
CA ASN A 250 -14.98 -12.23 3.84
C ASN A 250 -15.75 -13.11 4.81
#